data_636e661c2463e2759bd604f179fe5f44
#
_entry.id   636e661c2463e2759bd604f179fe5f44
#
_cell.length_a   1.000
_cell.length_b   1.000
_cell.length_c   1.000
_cell.angle_alpha   90.00
_cell.angle_beta   90.00
_cell.angle_gamma   90.00
#
_symmetry.space_group_name_H-M   'P 1'
#
loop_
_entity.id
_entity.type
_entity.pdbx_description
1 polymer ?
#
loop_
_entity_poly.entity_id
_entity_poly.type
_entity_poly.pdbx_seq_one_letter_code
_entity_poly.pdbx_strand_id
1 'polypeptide(L)'
;MQKILILDFGGQYNRLIARRVRENRVYCEVHPWSMPLEEIRRFDPVGIIFTGGPRSVYDPTAPHADARLFALGVPILGICYGCQLLAQALGGSVSPAQTDTAREYGKTVARFDPSCTLFSGLPGESVVWMSHGDYIAGLPEGFSRCAESAACPCAGICDEARGFYGVQFHPEVNHTEYGRDILKNFLFLICRAAGDWTMEDFRRRAVGKIRRKVGSGRVLLALSGGVDSSVAAALLSEAVGDQLTCVFVDHGLLRLNEADEVMHAFSGRRLCLVRVDAQARFLRALSGVSEPERKRKIIGEEFIRVFEEESRKIGAVDFLAQGTIYPDVIESGSGSAAVIKSHHNVGGLPDVIAFREILEPLRLLFKDEVRELGLRLGLPESLVMRQPFPGPGLAIRIIGEVTPEKLDILRSADAIFREELQRFGLTESCSQYFAALTNMHSVGVMGDARSYDCAVALRAVTTEDFMTADWARLPYDLLDRVSNRIVNEVPGVNRVFYDVTAKPPATVEYE
;
A
#
# COMPACT_ATOMS: atom_id res chain seq x y z
N MET A 1 -21.03 13.51 -1.86
CA MET A 1 -20.01 12.73 -1.17
C MET A 1 -19.26 13.68 -0.26
N GLN A 2 -19.37 13.47 1.02
CA GLN A 2 -18.65 14.22 2.04
C GLN A 2 -17.17 13.80 2.09
N LYS A 3 -16.29 14.75 2.40
CA LYS A 3 -14.84 14.56 2.28
C LYS A 3 -14.12 15.06 3.52
N ILE A 4 -13.12 14.32 3.98
CA ILE A 4 -12.16 14.77 4.99
C ILE A 4 -10.89 15.20 4.28
N LEU A 5 -10.40 16.39 4.64
CA LEU A 5 -9.10 16.86 4.20
C LEU A 5 -8.04 16.51 5.24
N ILE A 6 -6.97 15.86 4.83
CA ILE A 6 -5.82 15.58 5.69
C ILE A 6 -4.68 16.47 5.22
N LEU A 7 -4.23 17.38 6.07
CA LEU A 7 -3.07 18.22 5.81
C LEU A 7 -1.81 17.57 6.39
N ASP A 8 -0.87 17.28 5.52
CA ASP A 8 0.39 16.60 5.85
C ASP A 8 1.46 17.59 6.27
N PHE A 9 1.86 17.52 7.54
CA PHE A 9 2.93 18.29 8.15
C PHE A 9 4.28 17.57 8.17
N GLY A 10 4.43 16.49 7.40
CA GLY A 10 5.66 15.72 7.28
C GLY A 10 5.76 14.53 8.25
N GLY A 11 4.66 14.13 8.84
CA GLY A 11 4.60 12.97 9.74
C GLY A 11 4.72 11.64 9.00
N GLN A 12 5.21 10.62 9.71
CA GLN A 12 5.39 9.28 9.14
C GLN A 12 4.06 8.51 8.96
N TYR A 13 3.00 8.89 9.70
CA TYR A 13 1.74 8.15 9.77
C TYR A 13 0.58 8.76 8.97
N ASN A 14 0.84 9.74 8.09
CA ASN A 14 -0.19 10.41 7.29
C ASN A 14 -1.03 9.44 6.45
N ARG A 15 -0.40 8.40 5.86
CA ARG A 15 -1.10 7.35 5.10
C ARG A 15 -1.97 6.50 5.99
N LEU A 16 -1.51 6.22 7.19
CA LEU A 16 -2.27 5.41 8.14
C LEU A 16 -3.52 6.16 8.63
N ILE A 17 -3.41 7.48 8.85
CA ILE A 17 -4.57 8.34 9.14
C ILE A 17 -5.59 8.25 8.00
N ALA A 18 -5.15 8.43 6.74
CA ALA A 18 -6.03 8.33 5.59
C ALA A 18 -6.70 6.95 5.47
N ARG A 19 -5.95 5.88 5.70
CA ARG A 19 -6.48 4.53 5.71
C ARG A 19 -7.54 4.33 6.79
N ARG A 20 -7.32 4.82 8.03
CA ARG A 20 -8.30 4.74 9.12
C ARG A 20 -9.58 5.50 8.80
N VAL A 21 -9.49 6.66 8.14
CA VAL A 21 -10.67 7.39 7.68
C VAL A 21 -11.45 6.58 6.64
N ARG A 22 -10.75 5.96 5.67
CA ARG A 22 -11.35 5.13 4.62
C ARG A 22 -11.98 3.83 5.16
N GLU A 23 -11.38 3.20 6.15
CA GLU A 23 -11.95 2.04 6.86
C GLU A 23 -13.33 2.37 7.46
N ASN A 24 -13.58 3.63 7.80
CA ASN A 24 -14.89 4.13 8.25
C ASN A 24 -15.83 4.53 7.07
N ARG A 25 -15.51 4.15 5.84
CA ARG A 25 -16.28 4.48 4.63
C ARG A 25 -16.46 6.00 4.42
N VAL A 26 -15.49 6.77 4.83
CA VAL A 26 -15.46 8.22 4.60
C VAL A 26 -14.34 8.54 3.61
N TYR A 27 -14.67 9.30 2.56
CA TYR A 27 -13.66 9.71 1.58
C TYR A 27 -12.71 10.73 2.19
N CYS A 28 -11.41 10.59 1.93
CA CYS A 28 -10.41 11.58 2.32
C CYS A 28 -9.31 11.72 1.26
N GLU A 29 -8.65 12.86 1.26
CA GLU A 29 -7.43 13.10 0.49
C GLU A 29 -6.36 13.69 1.40
N VAL A 30 -5.10 13.32 1.12
CA VAL A 30 -3.92 13.88 1.79
C VAL A 30 -3.32 14.94 0.88
N HIS A 31 -3.19 16.14 1.40
CA HIS A 31 -2.59 17.30 0.71
C HIS A 31 -1.47 17.89 1.56
N PRO A 32 -0.49 18.58 0.97
CA PRO A 32 0.54 19.26 1.75
C PRO A 32 -0.07 20.36 2.62
N TRP A 33 0.54 20.61 3.76
CA TRP A 33 0.15 21.68 4.68
C TRP A 33 0.02 23.06 4.01
N SER A 34 0.78 23.29 2.93
CA SER A 34 0.82 24.53 2.15
C SER A 34 -0.31 24.65 1.12
N MET A 35 -1.30 23.76 1.14
CA MET A 35 -2.45 23.82 0.24
C MET A 35 -3.14 25.20 0.35
N PRO A 36 -3.34 25.94 -0.77
CA PRO A 36 -3.96 27.26 -0.74
C PRO A 36 -5.38 27.21 -0.17
N LEU A 37 -5.74 28.22 0.64
CA LEU A 37 -7.06 28.31 1.28
C LEU A 37 -8.23 28.22 0.27
N GLU A 38 -8.06 28.82 -0.91
CA GLU A 38 -9.09 28.77 -1.97
C GLU A 38 -9.28 27.35 -2.55
N GLU A 39 -8.23 26.55 -2.55
CA GLU A 39 -8.33 25.14 -2.93
C GLU A 39 -9.01 24.33 -1.82
N ILE A 40 -8.72 24.63 -0.54
CA ILE A 40 -9.41 24.01 0.61
C ILE A 40 -10.91 24.33 0.55
N ARG A 41 -11.29 25.59 0.28
CA ARG A 41 -12.70 25.98 0.10
C ARG A 41 -13.36 25.25 -1.08
N ARG A 42 -12.64 25.11 -2.19
CA ARG A 42 -13.14 24.37 -3.37
C ARG A 42 -13.23 22.87 -3.12
N PHE A 43 -12.35 22.34 -2.29
CA PHE A 43 -12.38 20.96 -1.85
C PHE A 43 -13.64 20.68 -1.01
N ASP A 44 -14.14 21.67 -0.26
CA ASP A 44 -15.34 21.63 0.56
C ASP A 44 -15.35 20.46 1.56
N PRO A 45 -14.38 20.44 2.51
CA PRO A 45 -14.28 19.36 3.49
C PRO A 45 -15.33 19.51 4.59
N VAL A 46 -15.87 18.38 5.08
CA VAL A 46 -16.72 18.34 6.28
C VAL A 46 -15.91 18.23 7.58
N GLY A 47 -14.61 17.99 7.49
CA GLY A 47 -13.66 17.95 8.58
C GLY A 47 -12.23 18.00 8.06
N ILE A 48 -11.31 18.50 8.88
CA ILE A 48 -9.89 18.62 8.55
C ILE A 48 -9.08 17.89 9.62
N ILE A 49 -8.07 17.10 9.21
CA ILE A 49 -7.12 16.47 10.11
C ILE A 49 -5.72 17.04 9.85
N PHE A 50 -5.08 17.54 10.90
CA PHE A 50 -3.67 17.93 10.89
C PHE A 50 -2.84 16.74 11.35
N THR A 51 -1.89 16.29 10.55
CA THR A 51 -1.04 15.15 10.89
C THR A 51 0.04 15.51 11.91
N GLY A 52 0.76 14.50 12.39
CA GLY A 52 2.03 14.67 13.08
C GLY A 52 3.08 15.32 12.16
N GLY A 53 4.20 15.73 12.74
CA GLY A 53 5.34 16.31 12.02
C GLY A 53 6.64 16.16 12.81
N PRO A 54 7.81 16.20 12.15
CA PRO A 54 9.11 15.97 12.78
C PRO A 54 9.72 17.20 13.46
N ARG A 55 9.06 18.36 13.35
CA ARG A 55 9.61 19.64 13.84
C ARG A 55 8.87 20.15 15.07
N SER A 56 9.45 21.10 15.77
CA SER A 56 8.78 21.85 16.83
C SER A 56 8.02 23.04 16.27
N VAL A 57 6.81 23.30 16.79
CA VAL A 57 5.93 24.36 16.27
C VAL A 57 6.47 25.78 16.46
N TYR A 58 7.46 25.99 17.34
CA TYR A 58 8.15 27.24 17.55
C TYR A 58 9.40 27.42 16.66
N ASP A 59 9.75 26.43 15.84
CA ASP A 59 10.80 26.57 14.82
C ASP A 59 10.28 27.47 13.68
N PRO A 60 10.95 28.58 13.35
CA PRO A 60 10.51 29.49 12.27
C PRO A 60 10.42 28.82 10.89
N THR A 61 11.10 27.68 10.71
CA THR A 61 11.10 26.92 9.45
C THR A 61 10.09 25.76 9.46
N ALA A 62 9.36 25.58 10.57
CA ALA A 62 8.36 24.54 10.67
C ALA A 62 7.12 24.85 9.80
N PRO A 63 6.42 23.83 9.34
CA PRO A 63 5.15 24.01 8.64
C PRO A 63 4.10 24.68 9.53
N HIS A 64 3.43 25.72 9.02
CA HIS A 64 2.36 26.44 9.74
C HIS A 64 1.05 26.40 8.96
N ALA A 65 -0.08 26.36 9.67
CA ALA A 65 -1.40 26.49 9.06
C ALA A 65 -1.73 27.97 8.80
N ASP A 66 -2.42 28.26 7.70
CA ASP A 66 -3.00 29.57 7.45
C ASP A 66 -4.05 29.88 8.53
N ALA A 67 -3.87 30.98 9.27
CA ALA A 67 -4.79 31.35 10.35
C ALA A 67 -6.25 31.52 9.89
N ARG A 68 -6.46 31.84 8.61
CA ARG A 68 -7.80 31.96 8.02
C ARG A 68 -8.54 30.62 7.91
N LEU A 69 -7.81 29.50 8.00
CA LEU A 69 -8.38 28.16 7.99
C LEU A 69 -9.28 27.91 9.20
N PHE A 70 -8.92 28.46 10.36
CA PHE A 70 -9.71 28.35 11.59
C PHE A 70 -11.05 29.13 11.55
N ALA A 71 -11.20 30.01 10.59
CA ALA A 71 -12.44 30.77 10.37
C ALA A 71 -13.39 30.10 9.35
N LEU A 72 -13.05 28.91 8.82
CA LEU A 72 -13.91 28.21 7.85
C LEU A 72 -15.16 27.60 8.46
N GLY A 73 -15.22 27.45 9.79
CA GLY A 73 -16.34 26.79 10.48
C GLY A 73 -16.36 25.25 10.25
N VAL A 74 -15.24 24.67 9.88
CA VAL A 74 -15.06 23.24 9.65
C VAL A 74 -14.39 22.62 10.88
N PRO A 75 -14.88 21.50 11.43
CA PRO A 75 -14.22 20.79 12.52
C PRO A 75 -12.76 20.40 12.20
N ILE A 76 -11.88 20.53 13.20
CA ILE A 76 -10.45 20.21 13.05
C ILE A 76 -10.01 19.24 14.13
N LEU A 77 -9.28 18.18 13.72
CA LEU A 77 -8.55 17.29 14.62
C LEU A 77 -7.05 17.44 14.39
N GLY A 78 -6.31 17.89 15.41
CA GLY A 78 -4.85 17.90 15.40
C GLY A 78 -4.29 16.64 16.06
N ILE A 79 -3.33 15.99 15.41
CA ILE A 79 -2.64 14.78 15.92
C ILE A 79 -1.17 15.11 16.15
N CYS A 80 -0.66 14.90 17.37
CA CYS A 80 0.73 15.12 17.77
C CYS A 80 1.21 16.53 17.43
N TYR A 81 2.06 16.74 16.42
CA TYR A 81 2.44 18.07 15.93
C TYR A 81 1.21 18.91 15.57
N GLY A 82 0.23 18.34 14.91
CA GLY A 82 -1.02 19.02 14.55
C GLY A 82 -1.82 19.53 15.76
N CYS A 83 -1.78 18.81 16.88
CA CYS A 83 -2.37 19.23 18.15
C CYS A 83 -1.63 20.47 18.72
N GLN A 84 -0.31 20.41 18.74
CA GLN A 84 0.54 21.52 19.18
C GLN A 84 0.38 22.76 18.30
N LEU A 85 0.32 22.56 16.98
CA LEU A 85 0.09 23.63 16.01
C LEU A 85 -1.27 24.29 16.20
N LEU A 86 -2.33 23.50 16.45
CA LEU A 86 -3.66 24.01 16.74
C LEU A 86 -3.64 24.89 18.02
N ALA A 87 -2.99 24.42 19.07
CA ALA A 87 -2.87 25.16 20.32
C ALA A 87 -2.11 26.49 20.11
N GLN A 88 -0.94 26.45 19.47
CA GLN A 88 -0.12 27.65 19.26
C GLN A 88 -0.79 28.67 18.34
N ALA A 89 -1.38 28.22 17.23
CA ALA A 89 -2.02 29.10 16.25
C ALA A 89 -3.22 29.85 16.83
N LEU A 90 -3.84 29.33 17.89
CA LEU A 90 -4.99 29.94 18.55
C LEU A 90 -4.64 30.67 19.87
N GLY A 91 -3.35 30.89 20.13
CA GLY A 91 -2.89 31.70 21.24
C GLY A 91 -2.49 30.94 22.50
N GLY A 92 -2.44 29.61 22.45
CA GLY A 92 -1.83 28.80 23.48
C GLY A 92 -0.31 28.79 23.42
N SER A 93 0.33 28.00 24.26
CA SER A 93 1.80 27.88 24.29
C SER A 93 2.25 26.43 24.29
N VAL A 94 3.34 26.15 23.56
CA VAL A 94 4.01 24.85 23.50
C VAL A 94 5.43 25.03 24.01
N SER A 95 5.90 24.10 24.81
CA SER A 95 7.23 24.12 25.41
C SER A 95 7.94 22.78 25.21
N PRO A 96 9.27 22.79 25.07
CA PRO A 96 10.05 21.56 25.08
C PRO A 96 10.01 20.91 26.46
N ALA A 97 10.07 19.59 26.50
CA ALA A 97 10.22 18.87 27.74
C ALA A 97 11.53 19.26 28.44
N GLN A 98 11.45 19.76 29.64
CA GLN A 98 12.62 20.27 30.42
C GLN A 98 13.50 19.14 30.95
N THR A 99 12.99 17.92 31.02
CA THR A 99 13.71 16.73 31.49
C THR A 99 13.43 15.56 30.56
N ASP A 100 14.32 14.57 30.51
CA ASP A 100 14.10 13.34 29.74
C ASP A 100 12.87 12.55 30.23
N THR A 101 12.47 12.74 31.50
CA THR A 101 11.27 12.12 32.09
C THR A 101 9.96 12.78 31.65
N ALA A 102 10.01 13.97 31.04
CA ALA A 102 8.83 14.65 30.50
C ALA A 102 8.59 14.33 29.00
N ARG A 103 9.50 13.57 28.37
CA ARG A 103 9.33 13.05 27.02
C ARG A 103 8.61 11.71 27.07
N GLU A 104 7.67 11.51 26.20
CA GLU A 104 6.92 10.26 26.13
C GLU A 104 7.10 9.60 24.76
N TYR A 105 7.65 8.38 24.77
CA TYR A 105 7.83 7.53 23.61
C TYR A 105 7.32 6.13 23.90
N GLY A 106 6.43 5.62 23.04
CA GLY A 106 5.87 4.28 23.17
C GLY A 106 4.52 4.24 23.88
N LYS A 107 4.21 3.11 24.50
CA LYS A 107 2.94 2.85 25.18
C LYS A 107 2.86 3.63 26.49
N THR A 108 1.82 4.44 26.63
CA THR A 108 1.53 5.26 27.80
C THR A 108 0.05 5.13 28.16
N VAL A 109 -0.28 5.17 29.42
CA VAL A 109 -1.67 5.20 29.88
C VAL A 109 -2.15 6.65 29.89
N ALA A 110 -3.24 6.93 29.19
CA ALA A 110 -3.92 8.23 29.19
C ALA A 110 -5.31 8.11 29.82
N ARG A 111 -5.71 9.14 30.58
CA ARG A 111 -7.05 9.31 31.10
C ARG A 111 -7.85 10.21 30.19
N PHE A 112 -9.08 9.82 29.89
CA PHE A 112 -9.99 10.54 29.01
C PHE A 112 -11.13 11.16 29.81
N ASP A 113 -11.52 12.37 29.45
CA ASP A 113 -12.76 12.98 29.93
C ASP A 113 -13.94 12.41 29.12
N PRO A 114 -14.83 11.61 29.75
CA PRO A 114 -15.95 11.00 29.05
C PRO A 114 -17.02 12.01 28.58
N SER A 115 -16.96 13.24 29.08
CA SER A 115 -17.86 14.31 28.63
C SER A 115 -17.44 14.93 27.28
N CYS A 116 -16.18 14.74 26.87
CA CYS A 116 -15.69 15.20 25.56
C CYS A 116 -16.24 14.29 24.44
N THR A 117 -16.84 14.89 23.42
CA THR A 117 -17.43 14.19 22.29
C THR A 117 -16.44 13.26 21.59
N LEU A 118 -15.16 13.64 21.54
CA LEU A 118 -14.10 12.82 20.91
C LEU A 118 -13.91 11.46 21.62
N PHE A 119 -14.11 11.40 22.93
CA PHE A 119 -13.96 10.21 23.75
C PHE A 119 -15.27 9.56 24.18
N SER A 120 -16.37 9.99 23.56
CA SER A 120 -17.71 9.46 23.86
C SER A 120 -17.77 7.94 23.69
N GLY A 121 -18.27 7.24 24.72
CA GLY A 121 -18.43 5.79 24.73
C GLY A 121 -17.14 4.99 24.97
N LEU A 122 -16.01 5.66 25.24
CA LEU A 122 -14.73 5.00 25.55
C LEU A 122 -14.53 4.85 27.06
N PRO A 123 -13.65 3.90 27.50
CA PRO A 123 -13.21 3.83 28.89
C PRO A 123 -12.55 5.15 29.33
N GLY A 124 -12.67 5.48 30.60
CA GLY A 124 -12.02 6.67 31.16
C GLY A 124 -10.48 6.61 31.20
N GLU A 125 -9.89 5.45 30.88
CA GLU A 125 -8.45 5.24 30.85
C GLU A 125 -8.11 4.20 29.77
N SER A 126 -7.03 4.43 29.01
CA SER A 126 -6.59 3.50 27.96
C SER A 126 -5.11 3.65 27.62
N VAL A 127 -4.54 2.63 27.04
CA VAL A 127 -3.18 2.66 26.46
C VAL A 127 -3.19 3.41 25.15
N VAL A 128 -2.32 4.40 25.03
CA VAL A 128 -2.09 5.21 23.84
C VAL A 128 -0.63 5.16 23.41
N TRP A 129 -0.35 5.46 22.15
CA TRP A 129 1.01 5.55 21.61
C TRP A 129 1.47 7.00 21.58
N MET A 130 2.45 7.33 22.42
CA MET A 130 3.10 8.63 22.48
C MET A 130 4.40 8.65 21.67
N SER A 131 4.69 9.79 21.04
CA SER A 131 5.94 10.03 20.30
C SER A 131 6.23 11.53 20.25
N HIS A 132 6.56 12.14 21.39
CA HIS A 132 6.78 13.58 21.46
C HIS A 132 7.85 14.00 22.48
N GLY A 133 8.55 15.09 22.15
CA GLY A 133 9.46 15.82 23.06
C GLY A 133 8.95 17.18 23.47
N ASP A 134 7.90 17.69 22.85
CA ASP A 134 7.25 18.97 23.16
C ASP A 134 5.84 18.71 23.66
N TYR A 135 5.31 19.61 24.50
CA TYR A 135 3.96 19.49 25.07
C TYR A 135 3.27 20.86 25.15
N ILE A 136 1.95 20.86 25.20
CA ILE A 136 1.14 22.06 25.37
C ILE A 136 1.25 22.52 26.82
N ALA A 137 1.89 23.67 27.06
CA ALA A 137 2.09 24.26 28.39
C ALA A 137 0.94 25.20 28.79
N GLY A 138 0.30 25.85 27.82
CA GLY A 138 -0.83 26.74 28.06
C GLY A 138 -1.92 26.55 27.00
N LEU A 139 -3.17 26.40 27.45
CA LEU A 139 -4.32 26.25 26.58
C LEU A 139 -4.69 27.55 25.90
N PRO A 140 -5.16 27.52 24.63
CA PRO A 140 -5.81 28.69 24.03
C PRO A 140 -7.12 29.04 24.70
N GLU A 141 -7.58 30.28 24.52
CA GLU A 141 -8.89 30.72 24.99
C GLU A 141 -10.02 29.85 24.38
N GLY A 142 -10.97 29.40 25.22
CA GLY A 142 -12.08 28.54 24.83
C GLY A 142 -11.77 27.05 24.84
N PHE A 143 -10.50 26.64 25.01
CA PHE A 143 -10.14 25.22 25.09
C PHE A 143 -10.16 24.69 26.52
N SER A 144 -10.55 23.43 26.64
CA SER A 144 -10.44 22.62 27.85
C SER A 144 -9.53 21.40 27.61
N ARG A 145 -8.99 20.86 28.71
CA ARG A 145 -8.32 19.55 28.68
C ARG A 145 -9.36 18.45 28.58
N CYS A 146 -9.15 17.50 27.69
CA CYS A 146 -10.01 16.34 27.54
C CYS A 146 -9.26 15.00 27.67
N ALA A 147 -7.92 15.01 27.71
CA ALA A 147 -7.11 13.86 28.07
C ALA A 147 -5.82 14.29 28.76
N GLU A 148 -5.30 13.43 29.66
CA GLU A 148 -4.02 13.63 30.36
C GLU A 148 -3.26 12.30 30.47
N SER A 149 -1.93 12.38 30.55
CA SER A 149 -1.07 11.27 30.97
C SER A 149 -0.20 11.69 32.16
N ALA A 150 0.61 10.78 32.69
CA ALA A 150 1.49 11.06 33.80
C ALA A 150 2.50 12.20 33.53
N ALA A 151 3.01 12.31 32.32
CA ALA A 151 3.99 13.31 31.93
C ALA A 151 3.44 14.40 30.98
N CYS A 152 2.27 14.19 30.38
CA CYS A 152 1.62 15.15 29.48
C CYS A 152 0.24 15.58 30.03
N PRO A 153 0.17 16.72 30.75
CA PRO A 153 -1.09 17.20 31.33
C PRO A 153 -2.15 17.58 30.29
N CYS A 154 -1.75 17.86 29.04
CA CYS A 154 -2.60 18.19 27.92
C CYS A 154 -2.44 17.14 26.81
N ALA A 155 -2.60 15.85 27.15
CA ALA A 155 -2.59 14.77 26.18
C ALA A 155 -3.79 14.82 25.20
N GLY A 156 -4.85 15.54 25.58
CA GLY A 156 -5.96 15.91 24.72
C GLY A 156 -6.53 17.28 25.07
N ILE A 157 -6.91 18.04 24.05
CA ILE A 157 -7.52 19.37 24.17
C ILE A 157 -8.75 19.46 23.27
N CYS A 158 -9.77 20.20 23.68
CA CYS A 158 -10.97 20.42 22.87
C CYS A 158 -11.57 21.81 23.05
N ASP A 159 -12.16 22.33 21.99
CA ASP A 159 -13.13 23.40 21.99
C ASP A 159 -14.39 22.89 21.26
N GLU A 160 -15.32 22.39 22.05
CA GLU A 160 -16.57 21.79 21.56
C GLU A 160 -17.41 22.79 20.74
N ALA A 161 -17.36 24.09 21.11
CA ALA A 161 -18.17 25.11 20.46
C ALA A 161 -17.71 25.39 19.02
N ARG A 162 -16.40 25.35 18.77
CA ARG A 162 -15.81 25.56 17.44
C ARG A 162 -15.59 24.22 16.70
N GLY A 163 -15.71 23.07 17.37
CA GLY A 163 -15.42 21.76 16.81
C GLY A 163 -13.93 21.48 16.63
N PHE A 164 -13.07 22.06 17.49
CA PHE A 164 -11.62 21.89 17.43
C PHE A 164 -11.15 20.93 18.51
N TYR A 165 -10.41 19.90 18.08
CA TYR A 165 -9.91 18.84 18.93
C TYR A 165 -8.43 18.60 18.64
N GLY A 166 -7.69 18.21 19.65
CA GLY A 166 -6.30 17.82 19.50
C GLY A 166 -5.95 16.68 20.45
N VAL A 167 -5.13 15.76 19.96
CA VAL A 167 -4.55 14.68 20.74
C VAL A 167 -3.04 14.65 20.54
N GLN A 168 -2.28 14.50 21.64
CA GLN A 168 -0.83 14.44 21.58
C GLN A 168 -0.33 13.07 21.13
N PHE A 169 -1.10 12.03 21.39
CA PHE A 169 -0.84 10.65 20.98
C PHE A 169 -1.32 10.37 19.56
N HIS A 170 -0.98 9.21 19.03
CA HIS A 170 -1.30 8.75 17.69
C HIS A 170 -2.50 7.78 17.70
N PRO A 171 -3.74 8.22 17.41
CA PRO A 171 -4.90 7.35 17.36
C PRO A 171 -4.90 6.42 16.13
N GLU A 172 -4.13 6.74 15.09
CA GLU A 172 -4.07 5.99 13.86
C GLU A 172 -3.30 4.66 13.97
N VAL A 173 -2.38 4.53 14.96
CA VAL A 173 -1.54 3.34 15.10
C VAL A 173 -2.23 2.26 15.93
N ASN A 174 -1.92 0.99 15.68
CA ASN A 174 -2.53 -0.16 16.37
C ASN A 174 -2.19 -0.24 17.88
N HIS A 175 -1.13 0.45 18.29
CA HIS A 175 -0.73 0.48 19.71
C HIS A 175 -1.60 1.39 20.58
N THR A 176 -2.45 2.23 19.98
CA THR A 176 -3.50 2.98 20.66
C THR A 176 -4.77 2.14 20.63
N GLU A 177 -5.16 1.59 21.79
CA GLU A 177 -6.21 0.57 21.89
C GLU A 177 -7.56 1.01 21.29
N TYR A 178 -8.02 2.23 21.59
CA TYR A 178 -9.28 2.78 21.09
C TYR A 178 -9.07 3.84 20.01
N GLY A 179 -7.92 3.84 19.36
CA GLY A 179 -7.60 4.86 18.35
C GLY A 179 -8.58 4.90 17.18
N ARG A 180 -9.08 3.74 16.76
CA ARG A 180 -10.12 3.64 15.70
C ARG A 180 -11.44 4.26 16.14
N ASP A 181 -11.83 4.08 17.38
CA ASP A 181 -13.07 4.63 17.92
C ASP A 181 -12.96 6.15 18.11
N ILE A 182 -11.81 6.67 18.54
CA ILE A 182 -11.53 8.12 18.59
C ILE A 182 -11.70 8.75 17.20
N LEU A 183 -11.09 8.16 16.17
CA LEU A 183 -11.23 8.65 14.80
C LEU A 183 -12.69 8.52 14.31
N LYS A 184 -13.38 7.43 14.66
CA LYS A 184 -14.79 7.23 14.34
C LYS A 184 -15.67 8.30 14.99
N ASN A 185 -15.42 8.65 16.25
CA ASN A 185 -16.14 9.73 16.94
C ASN A 185 -15.91 11.07 16.24
N PHE A 186 -14.68 11.40 15.87
CA PHE A 186 -14.39 12.60 15.09
C PHE A 186 -15.19 12.63 13.78
N LEU A 187 -15.18 11.53 13.02
CA LEU A 187 -15.83 11.45 11.72
C LEU A 187 -17.36 11.55 11.82
N PHE A 188 -17.97 10.82 12.75
CA PHE A 188 -19.45 10.66 12.77
C PHE A 188 -20.15 11.55 13.79
N LEU A 189 -19.57 11.76 14.97
CA LEU A 189 -20.21 12.60 15.98
C LEU A 189 -19.90 14.09 15.78
N ILE A 190 -18.66 14.42 15.39
CA ILE A 190 -18.19 15.80 15.26
C ILE A 190 -18.37 16.28 13.82
N CYS A 191 -17.78 15.63 12.82
CA CYS A 191 -17.90 16.01 11.40
C CYS A 191 -19.24 15.63 10.77
N ARG A 192 -20.03 14.73 11.42
CA ARG A 192 -21.31 14.22 10.93
C ARG A 192 -21.21 13.62 9.53
N ALA A 193 -20.12 12.93 9.24
CA ALA A 193 -19.90 12.27 7.98
C ALA A 193 -20.94 11.15 7.75
N ALA A 194 -21.38 10.97 6.51
CA ALA A 194 -22.43 10.01 6.17
C ALA A 194 -21.94 8.56 6.02
N GLY A 195 -20.63 8.33 5.90
CA GLY A 195 -20.08 6.97 5.65
C GLY A 195 -20.51 6.41 4.29
N ASP A 196 -20.62 7.27 3.27
CA ASP A 196 -21.16 6.95 1.95
C ASP A 196 -20.11 6.57 0.90
N TRP A 197 -18.85 6.42 1.32
CA TRP A 197 -17.78 5.94 0.46
C TRP A 197 -17.84 4.42 0.35
N THR A 198 -18.41 3.91 -0.75
CA THR A 198 -18.47 2.48 -1.05
C THR A 198 -17.88 2.15 -2.40
N MET A 199 -17.36 0.94 -2.56
CA MET A 199 -16.78 0.52 -3.84
C MET A 199 -17.83 0.37 -4.95
N GLU A 200 -19.08 0.12 -4.62
CA GLU A 200 -20.17 0.13 -5.61
C GLU A 200 -20.45 1.54 -6.15
N ASP A 201 -20.50 2.55 -5.28
CA ASP A 201 -20.67 3.93 -5.70
C ASP A 201 -19.45 4.46 -6.46
N PHE A 202 -18.23 4.05 -6.03
CA PHE A 202 -17.02 4.35 -6.77
C PHE A 202 -17.07 3.76 -8.18
N ARG A 203 -17.37 2.45 -8.32
CA ARG A 203 -17.48 1.74 -9.59
C ARG A 203 -18.40 2.48 -10.55
N ARG A 204 -19.63 2.77 -10.11
CA ARG A 204 -20.65 3.47 -10.92
C ARG A 204 -20.16 4.84 -11.40
N ARG A 205 -19.57 5.64 -10.51
CA ARG A 205 -19.03 6.96 -10.84
C ARG A 205 -17.82 6.89 -11.76
N ALA A 206 -16.88 5.97 -11.49
CA ALA A 206 -15.67 5.76 -12.28
C ALA A 206 -16.02 5.31 -13.70
N VAL A 207 -16.90 4.32 -13.87
CA VAL A 207 -17.39 3.87 -15.18
C VAL A 207 -18.01 5.03 -15.97
N GLY A 208 -18.89 5.82 -15.34
CA GLY A 208 -19.48 6.99 -16.01
C GLY A 208 -18.47 8.07 -16.39
N LYS A 209 -17.48 8.33 -15.54
CA LYS A 209 -16.38 9.29 -15.82
C LYS A 209 -15.50 8.82 -16.96
N ILE A 210 -15.11 7.54 -16.95
CA ILE A 210 -14.25 6.94 -17.99
C ILE A 210 -14.99 6.97 -19.34
N ARG A 211 -16.25 6.55 -19.41
CA ARG A 211 -17.06 6.59 -20.65
C ARG A 211 -17.11 7.98 -21.27
N ARG A 212 -17.40 9.00 -20.47
CA ARG A 212 -17.43 10.40 -20.95
C ARG A 212 -16.09 10.88 -21.43
N LYS A 213 -15.00 10.49 -20.75
CA LYS A 213 -13.64 10.91 -21.09
C LYS A 213 -13.12 10.24 -22.35
N VAL A 214 -13.32 8.95 -22.47
CA VAL A 214 -12.86 8.15 -23.61
C VAL A 214 -13.67 8.41 -24.87
N GLY A 215 -15.00 8.56 -24.75
CA GLY A 215 -15.89 8.73 -25.89
C GLY A 215 -15.75 7.57 -26.88
N SER A 216 -15.37 7.86 -28.12
CA SER A 216 -15.07 6.86 -29.17
C SER A 216 -13.60 6.45 -29.25
N GLY A 217 -12.75 6.96 -28.34
CA GLY A 217 -11.29 6.71 -28.35
C GLY A 217 -10.94 5.27 -27.96
N ARG A 218 -9.72 4.87 -28.29
CA ARG A 218 -9.13 3.57 -27.97
C ARG A 218 -8.24 3.65 -26.76
N VAL A 219 -8.32 2.64 -25.89
CA VAL A 219 -7.56 2.54 -24.64
C VAL A 219 -6.60 1.36 -24.71
N LEU A 220 -5.34 1.58 -24.37
CA LEU A 220 -4.31 0.54 -24.23
C LEU A 220 -3.94 0.39 -22.76
N LEU A 221 -3.85 -0.84 -22.27
CA LEU A 221 -3.41 -1.17 -20.92
C LEU A 221 -2.32 -2.23 -20.95
N ALA A 222 -1.20 -1.99 -20.26
CA ALA A 222 -0.24 -3.04 -19.94
C ALA A 222 -0.78 -3.87 -18.77
N LEU A 223 -1.17 -5.11 -19.04
CA LEU A 223 -1.68 -6.05 -18.04
C LEU A 223 -0.50 -6.87 -17.49
N SER A 224 0.02 -6.49 -16.32
CA SER A 224 1.14 -7.19 -15.69
C SER A 224 0.72 -8.51 -15.01
N GLY A 225 -0.58 -8.80 -14.97
CA GLY A 225 -1.11 -9.88 -14.16
C GLY A 225 -1.19 -9.57 -12.66
N GLY A 226 -0.68 -8.43 -12.17
CA GLY A 226 -0.86 -7.95 -10.80
C GLY A 226 -2.31 -7.58 -10.48
N VAL A 227 -2.67 -7.53 -9.20
CA VAL A 227 -4.03 -7.20 -8.74
C VAL A 227 -4.49 -5.87 -9.32
N ASP A 228 -3.66 -4.82 -9.24
CA ASP A 228 -4.05 -3.46 -9.63
C ASP A 228 -4.30 -3.36 -11.14
N SER A 229 -3.40 -3.87 -11.97
CA SER A 229 -3.59 -3.90 -13.42
C SER A 229 -4.81 -4.73 -13.82
N SER A 230 -5.09 -5.82 -13.11
CA SER A 230 -6.25 -6.68 -13.35
C SER A 230 -7.56 -5.98 -12.99
N VAL A 231 -7.61 -5.29 -11.86
CA VAL A 231 -8.80 -4.52 -11.45
C VAL A 231 -9.02 -3.32 -12.38
N ALA A 232 -7.94 -2.63 -12.78
CA ALA A 232 -8.01 -1.57 -13.79
C ALA A 232 -8.58 -2.09 -15.12
N ALA A 233 -8.10 -3.25 -15.61
CA ALA A 233 -8.60 -3.90 -16.82
C ALA A 233 -10.09 -4.24 -16.72
N ALA A 234 -10.53 -4.81 -15.59
CA ALA A 234 -11.92 -5.16 -15.37
C ALA A 234 -12.84 -3.93 -15.33
N LEU A 235 -12.41 -2.86 -14.65
CA LEU A 235 -13.17 -1.60 -14.57
C LEU A 235 -13.26 -0.91 -15.94
N LEU A 236 -12.16 -0.88 -16.70
CA LEU A 236 -12.12 -0.33 -18.04
C LEU A 236 -12.95 -1.16 -19.02
N SER A 237 -12.89 -2.50 -18.94
CA SER A 237 -13.74 -3.39 -19.74
C SER A 237 -15.22 -3.10 -19.54
N GLU A 238 -15.67 -2.85 -18.30
CA GLU A 238 -17.05 -2.45 -18.03
C GLU A 238 -17.37 -1.06 -18.57
N ALA A 239 -16.40 -0.15 -18.54
CA ALA A 239 -16.61 1.23 -18.97
C ALA A 239 -16.67 1.37 -20.50
N VAL A 240 -15.71 0.78 -21.22
CA VAL A 240 -15.49 1.04 -22.66
C VAL A 240 -15.53 -0.21 -23.55
N GLY A 241 -15.59 -1.40 -22.95
CA GLY A 241 -15.75 -2.66 -23.70
C GLY A 241 -14.65 -2.86 -24.75
N ASP A 242 -15.09 -3.09 -25.97
CA ASP A 242 -14.22 -3.46 -27.12
C ASP A 242 -13.21 -2.36 -27.53
N GLN A 243 -13.34 -1.14 -26.99
CA GLN A 243 -12.35 -0.06 -27.18
C GLN A 243 -11.08 -0.30 -26.33
N LEU A 244 -11.10 -1.22 -25.36
CA LEU A 244 -9.97 -1.58 -24.52
C LEU A 244 -9.14 -2.69 -25.15
N THR A 245 -7.85 -2.46 -25.33
CA THR A 245 -6.86 -3.48 -25.64
C THR A 245 -5.92 -3.65 -24.45
N CYS A 246 -5.83 -4.86 -23.93
CA CYS A 246 -4.89 -5.25 -22.88
C CYS A 246 -3.76 -6.06 -23.48
N VAL A 247 -2.52 -5.68 -23.22
CA VAL A 247 -1.32 -6.43 -23.62
C VAL A 247 -0.75 -7.10 -22.36
N PHE A 248 -0.77 -8.43 -22.35
CA PHE A 248 -0.18 -9.26 -21.32
C PHE A 248 1.13 -9.84 -21.85
N VAL A 249 2.26 -9.48 -21.24
CA VAL A 249 3.58 -9.98 -21.61
C VAL A 249 3.94 -11.17 -20.73
N ASP A 250 3.97 -12.36 -21.34
CA ASP A 250 4.51 -13.56 -20.69
C ASP A 250 6.03 -13.57 -20.85
N HIS A 251 6.72 -13.04 -19.87
CA HIS A 251 8.17 -12.91 -19.85
C HIS A 251 8.91 -14.16 -19.33
N GLY A 252 8.19 -15.25 -19.04
CA GLY A 252 8.77 -16.50 -18.56
C GLY A 252 9.26 -16.48 -17.12
N LEU A 253 9.05 -15.40 -16.36
CA LEU A 253 9.44 -15.26 -14.95
C LEU A 253 8.23 -15.31 -14.00
N LEU A 254 7.09 -15.76 -14.51
CA LEU A 254 5.84 -15.92 -13.77
C LEU A 254 5.85 -17.22 -12.96
N ARG A 255 4.96 -17.29 -11.96
CA ARG A 255 4.68 -18.51 -11.22
C ARG A 255 4.11 -19.60 -12.13
N LEU A 256 4.07 -20.82 -11.62
CA LEU A 256 3.46 -21.93 -12.31
C LEU A 256 1.99 -21.61 -12.67
N ASN A 257 1.63 -21.79 -13.94
CA ASN A 257 0.29 -21.56 -14.53
C ASN A 257 -0.25 -20.10 -14.44
N GLU A 258 0.51 -19.14 -13.90
CA GLU A 258 0.01 -17.78 -13.66
C GLU A 258 -0.44 -17.07 -14.95
N ALA A 259 0.25 -17.28 -16.07
CA ALA A 259 -0.14 -16.71 -17.35
C ALA A 259 -1.53 -17.20 -17.80
N ASP A 260 -1.79 -18.49 -17.67
CA ASP A 260 -3.06 -19.11 -18.06
C ASP A 260 -4.20 -18.70 -17.11
N GLU A 261 -3.91 -18.57 -15.80
CA GLU A 261 -4.86 -18.04 -14.82
C GLU A 261 -5.30 -16.63 -15.17
N VAL A 262 -4.36 -15.74 -15.53
CA VAL A 262 -4.67 -14.37 -15.96
C VAL A 262 -5.52 -14.37 -17.22
N MET A 263 -5.15 -15.16 -18.24
CA MET A 263 -5.91 -15.25 -19.49
C MET A 263 -7.34 -15.78 -19.22
N HIS A 264 -7.48 -16.77 -18.36
CA HIS A 264 -8.78 -17.34 -17.99
C HIS A 264 -9.67 -16.33 -17.23
N ALA A 265 -9.10 -15.54 -16.32
CA ALA A 265 -9.84 -14.55 -15.53
C ALA A 265 -10.50 -13.46 -16.39
N PHE A 266 -9.99 -13.24 -17.60
CA PHE A 266 -10.54 -12.27 -18.54
C PHE A 266 -11.32 -12.92 -19.70
N SER A 267 -11.38 -14.24 -19.76
CA SER A 267 -12.20 -14.93 -20.75
C SER A 267 -13.68 -14.57 -20.57
N GLY A 268 -14.35 -14.19 -21.65
CA GLY A 268 -15.76 -13.74 -21.61
C GLY A 268 -15.98 -12.28 -21.27
N ARG A 269 -14.93 -11.48 -20.97
CA ARG A 269 -15.05 -10.02 -20.83
C ARG A 269 -14.96 -9.32 -22.18
N ARG A 270 -15.64 -8.20 -22.30
CA ARG A 270 -15.59 -7.36 -23.53
C ARG A 270 -14.31 -6.52 -23.50
N LEU A 271 -13.22 -7.05 -24.02
CA LEU A 271 -11.94 -6.39 -24.25
C LEU A 271 -11.13 -7.20 -25.27
N CYS A 272 -10.17 -6.56 -25.93
CA CYS A 272 -9.17 -7.24 -26.72
C CYS A 272 -8.00 -7.62 -25.81
N LEU A 273 -7.74 -8.91 -25.61
CA LEU A 273 -6.62 -9.40 -24.79
C LEU A 273 -5.55 -10.02 -25.70
N VAL A 274 -4.38 -9.42 -25.70
CA VAL A 274 -3.21 -9.87 -26.48
C VAL A 274 -2.19 -10.48 -25.51
N ARG A 275 -1.94 -11.79 -25.59
CA ARG A 275 -0.83 -12.46 -24.89
C ARG A 275 0.39 -12.45 -25.81
N VAL A 276 1.50 -11.94 -25.31
CA VAL A 276 2.79 -11.91 -26.00
C VAL A 276 3.72 -12.90 -25.33
N ASP A 277 4.07 -13.97 -26.03
CA ASP A 277 5.12 -14.88 -25.56
C ASP A 277 6.50 -14.25 -25.82
N ALA A 278 7.12 -13.78 -24.74
CA ALA A 278 8.44 -13.18 -24.75
C ALA A 278 9.48 -13.97 -23.93
N GLN A 279 9.14 -15.18 -23.47
CA GLN A 279 9.96 -15.97 -22.54
C GLN A 279 11.40 -16.14 -23.02
N ALA A 280 11.58 -16.62 -24.27
CA ALA A 280 12.91 -16.82 -24.84
C ALA A 280 13.73 -15.52 -24.96
N ARG A 281 13.05 -14.38 -25.17
CA ARG A 281 13.68 -13.06 -25.26
C ARG A 281 14.23 -12.60 -23.91
N PHE A 282 13.42 -12.68 -22.85
CA PHE A 282 13.83 -12.31 -21.50
C PHE A 282 14.94 -13.22 -20.98
N LEU A 283 14.82 -14.53 -21.16
CA LEU A 283 15.85 -15.47 -20.73
C LEU A 283 17.19 -15.23 -21.44
N ARG A 284 17.16 -14.90 -22.72
CA ARG A 284 18.38 -14.54 -23.48
C ARG A 284 19.01 -13.25 -22.93
N ALA A 285 18.21 -12.24 -22.63
CA ALA A 285 18.69 -10.98 -22.07
C ALA A 285 19.29 -11.14 -20.66
N LEU A 286 18.81 -12.11 -19.88
CA LEU A 286 19.28 -12.43 -18.52
C LEU A 286 20.46 -13.41 -18.48
N SER A 287 20.86 -13.99 -19.61
CA SER A 287 21.97 -14.96 -19.67
C SER A 287 23.27 -14.35 -19.14
N GLY A 288 23.92 -15.03 -18.19
CA GLY A 288 25.15 -14.58 -17.54
C GLY A 288 24.96 -13.43 -16.54
N VAL A 289 23.71 -13.02 -16.23
CA VAL A 289 23.43 -11.91 -15.30
C VAL A 289 23.11 -12.47 -13.92
N SER A 290 23.95 -12.15 -12.94
CA SER A 290 23.79 -12.60 -11.55
C SER A 290 23.53 -11.46 -10.55
N GLU A 291 23.77 -10.20 -10.94
CA GLU A 291 23.64 -9.04 -10.07
C GLU A 291 22.17 -8.58 -10.03
N PRO A 292 21.55 -8.43 -8.83
CA PRO A 292 20.12 -8.20 -8.64
C PRO A 292 19.59 -6.93 -9.34
N GLU A 293 20.26 -5.80 -9.19
CA GLU A 293 19.82 -4.54 -9.79
C GLU A 293 19.93 -4.58 -11.31
N ARG A 294 20.92 -5.29 -11.86
CA ARG A 294 21.05 -5.49 -13.29
C ARG A 294 19.93 -6.37 -13.84
N LYS A 295 19.52 -7.43 -13.11
CA LYS A 295 18.33 -8.23 -13.48
C LYS A 295 17.09 -7.35 -13.56
N ARG A 296 16.82 -6.54 -12.52
CA ARG A 296 15.67 -5.64 -12.45
C ARG A 296 15.64 -4.67 -13.63
N LYS A 297 16.78 -4.06 -13.93
CA LYS A 297 16.92 -3.11 -15.03
C LYS A 297 16.65 -3.75 -16.39
N ILE A 298 17.28 -4.90 -16.68
CA ILE A 298 17.09 -5.63 -17.93
C ILE A 298 15.63 -6.04 -18.12
N ILE A 299 15.00 -6.58 -17.08
CA ILE A 299 13.59 -7.01 -17.13
C ILE A 299 12.69 -5.82 -17.43
N GLY A 300 12.90 -4.68 -16.74
CA GLY A 300 12.13 -3.47 -16.98
C GLY A 300 12.30 -2.94 -18.41
N GLU A 301 13.53 -2.84 -18.91
CA GLU A 301 13.81 -2.36 -20.26
C GLU A 301 13.22 -3.28 -21.34
N GLU A 302 13.36 -4.61 -21.18
CA GLU A 302 12.78 -5.55 -22.15
C GLU A 302 11.25 -5.53 -22.14
N PHE A 303 10.64 -5.36 -20.97
CA PHE A 303 9.19 -5.23 -20.87
C PHE A 303 8.69 -4.01 -21.65
N ILE A 304 9.36 -2.86 -21.52
CA ILE A 304 9.03 -1.64 -22.25
C ILE A 304 9.15 -1.89 -23.76
N ARG A 305 10.26 -2.47 -24.21
CA ARG A 305 10.51 -2.75 -25.64
C ARG A 305 9.43 -3.67 -26.25
N VAL A 306 9.09 -4.75 -25.53
CA VAL A 306 8.03 -5.67 -25.99
C VAL A 306 6.69 -4.94 -26.07
N PHE A 307 6.36 -4.15 -25.04
CA PHE A 307 5.11 -3.40 -25.00
C PHE A 307 5.03 -2.36 -26.12
N GLU A 308 6.12 -1.65 -26.44
CA GLU A 308 6.21 -0.72 -27.56
C GLU A 308 6.00 -1.41 -28.92
N GLU A 309 6.66 -2.56 -29.13
CA GLU A 309 6.54 -3.32 -30.36
C GLU A 309 5.09 -3.78 -30.59
N GLU A 310 4.42 -4.28 -29.54
CA GLU A 310 3.01 -4.69 -29.63
C GLU A 310 2.08 -3.48 -29.82
N SER A 311 2.35 -2.37 -29.17
CA SER A 311 1.57 -1.14 -29.32
C SER A 311 1.60 -0.62 -30.74
N ARG A 312 2.75 -0.71 -31.45
CA ARG A 312 2.85 -0.34 -32.87
C ARG A 312 1.99 -1.23 -33.77
N LYS A 313 1.89 -2.53 -33.45
CA LYS A 313 1.03 -3.47 -34.21
C LYS A 313 -0.46 -3.17 -33.99
N ILE A 314 -0.83 -2.76 -32.77
CA ILE A 314 -2.21 -2.38 -32.43
C ILE A 314 -2.62 -1.11 -33.16
N GLY A 315 -1.67 -0.22 -33.46
CA GLY A 315 -1.88 1.04 -34.17
C GLY A 315 -2.30 2.18 -33.25
N ALA A 316 -2.98 3.19 -33.79
CA ALA A 316 -3.31 4.41 -33.04
C ALA A 316 -4.17 4.11 -31.81
N VAL A 317 -3.74 4.60 -30.66
CA VAL A 317 -4.47 4.59 -29.38
C VAL A 317 -4.57 6.01 -28.84
N ASP A 318 -5.69 6.34 -28.23
CA ASP A 318 -5.94 7.68 -27.69
C ASP A 318 -5.51 7.79 -26.23
N PHE A 319 -5.61 6.70 -25.48
CA PHE A 319 -5.34 6.69 -24.05
C PHE A 319 -4.47 5.51 -23.64
N LEU A 320 -3.46 5.79 -22.80
CA LEU A 320 -2.74 4.75 -22.07
C LEU A 320 -3.33 4.63 -20.66
N ALA A 321 -3.68 3.42 -20.25
CA ALA A 321 -4.18 3.19 -18.89
C ALA A 321 -3.10 2.58 -18.00
N GLN A 322 -3.09 2.99 -16.73
CA GLN A 322 -2.17 2.51 -15.70
C GLN A 322 -2.92 2.12 -14.43
N GLY A 323 -2.41 1.11 -13.74
CA GLY A 323 -2.96 0.61 -12.48
C GLY A 323 -2.45 1.37 -11.24
N THR A 324 -2.11 2.66 -11.35
CA THR A 324 -1.67 3.50 -10.23
C THR A 324 -2.72 3.52 -9.13
N ILE A 325 -2.31 3.35 -7.88
CA ILE A 325 -3.16 3.39 -6.69
C ILE A 325 -2.79 4.56 -5.77
N TYR A 326 -3.61 4.86 -4.77
CA TYR A 326 -3.46 6.06 -3.95
C TYR A 326 -2.13 6.12 -3.15
N PRO A 327 -1.60 5.04 -2.58
CA PRO A 327 -0.27 5.04 -1.98
C PRO A 327 0.84 5.51 -2.92
N ASP A 328 0.80 5.11 -4.20
CA ASP A 328 1.80 5.54 -5.20
C ASP A 328 1.78 7.06 -5.41
N VAL A 329 0.57 7.64 -5.36
CA VAL A 329 0.36 9.11 -5.50
C VAL A 329 0.95 9.86 -4.32
N ILE A 330 0.70 9.38 -3.10
CA ILE A 330 1.21 10.03 -1.88
C ILE A 330 2.74 9.94 -1.82
N GLU A 331 3.32 8.78 -2.25
CA GLU A 331 4.78 8.59 -2.28
C GLU A 331 5.50 9.49 -3.29
N SER A 332 4.84 9.76 -4.42
CA SER A 332 5.43 10.58 -5.48
C SER A 332 5.53 12.07 -5.12
N GLY A 333 4.94 12.49 -4.00
CA GLY A 333 4.79 13.89 -3.62
C GLY A 333 3.73 14.61 -4.46
N SER A 334 3.06 15.60 -3.91
CA SER A 334 2.00 16.39 -4.54
C SER A 334 2.50 17.41 -5.59
N GLY A 335 3.69 17.21 -6.15
CA GLY A 335 4.26 18.03 -7.22
C GLY A 335 3.96 17.43 -8.58
N SER A 336 3.14 18.14 -9.36
CA SER A 336 2.94 18.02 -10.83
C SER A 336 3.59 16.84 -11.54
N ALA A 337 2.79 15.94 -12.05
CA ALA A 337 2.87 15.07 -13.25
C ALA A 337 4.21 14.55 -13.81
N ALA A 338 5.35 14.65 -13.13
CA ALA A 338 6.63 14.46 -13.78
C ALA A 338 7.62 13.46 -13.13
N VAL A 339 7.33 12.89 -11.95
CA VAL A 339 8.25 11.90 -11.36
C VAL A 339 7.48 10.68 -10.88
N ILE A 340 7.06 9.87 -11.82
CA ILE A 340 6.66 8.49 -11.53
C ILE A 340 7.94 7.75 -11.15
N LYS A 341 8.10 7.39 -9.88
CA LYS A 341 9.24 6.59 -9.42
C LYS A 341 9.34 5.30 -10.21
N SER A 342 10.53 5.04 -10.71
CA SER A 342 10.96 3.99 -11.62
C SER A 342 10.83 2.55 -11.14
N HIS A 343 10.14 2.26 -10.03
CA HIS A 343 10.15 0.91 -9.44
C HIS A 343 8.83 0.15 -9.48
N HIS A 344 7.70 0.81 -9.72
CA HIS A 344 6.38 0.15 -9.84
C HIS A 344 5.58 0.51 -11.08
N ASN A 345 5.95 1.56 -11.79
CA ASN A 345 5.43 1.87 -13.11
C ASN A 345 6.57 1.76 -14.11
N VAL A 346 6.28 1.21 -15.28
CA VAL A 346 7.18 1.08 -16.41
C VAL A 346 7.95 2.39 -16.58
N GLY A 347 9.17 2.43 -16.04
CA GLY A 347 10.05 3.59 -16.07
C GLY A 347 10.45 3.88 -17.51
N GLY A 348 9.99 5.01 -18.01
CA GLY A 348 10.12 5.39 -19.42
C GLY A 348 8.84 5.04 -20.17
N LEU A 349 7.87 5.97 -20.16
CA LEU A 349 6.80 5.93 -21.15
C LEU A 349 7.44 5.97 -22.53
N PRO A 350 6.98 5.12 -23.48
CA PRO A 350 7.54 5.12 -24.82
C PRO A 350 7.38 6.51 -25.45
N ASP A 351 8.47 7.17 -25.77
CA ASP A 351 8.46 8.41 -26.58
C ASP A 351 7.83 8.18 -27.97
N VAL A 352 7.55 6.93 -28.29
CA VAL A 352 7.13 6.44 -29.61
C VAL A 352 5.61 6.36 -29.76
N ILE A 353 4.83 6.36 -28.65
CA ILE A 353 3.37 6.24 -28.73
C ILE A 353 2.75 7.60 -28.40
N ALA A 354 2.21 8.26 -29.43
CA ALA A 354 1.42 9.48 -29.23
C ALA A 354 0.04 9.09 -28.69
N PHE A 355 -0.19 9.29 -27.40
CA PHE A 355 -1.52 9.23 -26.78
C PHE A 355 -1.91 10.60 -26.22
N ARG A 356 -3.20 10.86 -26.11
CA ARG A 356 -3.73 12.16 -25.63
C ARG A 356 -3.52 12.33 -24.13
N GLU A 357 -3.75 11.24 -23.36
CA GLU A 357 -3.74 11.31 -21.91
C GLU A 357 -3.58 9.92 -21.29
N ILE A 358 -3.05 9.91 -20.05
CA ILE A 358 -2.98 8.71 -19.21
C ILE A 358 -4.27 8.58 -18.40
N LEU A 359 -4.85 7.39 -18.38
CA LEU A 359 -5.99 7.02 -17.54
C LEU A 359 -5.49 6.25 -16.31
N GLU A 360 -5.74 6.77 -15.14
CA GLU A 360 -5.42 6.13 -13.86
C GLU A 360 -6.71 5.84 -13.09
N PRO A 361 -7.44 4.78 -13.45
CA PRO A 361 -8.78 4.54 -12.92
C PRO A 361 -8.82 4.25 -11.43
N LEU A 362 -7.72 3.78 -10.83
CA LEU A 362 -7.61 3.37 -9.43
C LEU A 362 -6.85 4.37 -8.56
N ARG A 363 -6.43 5.52 -9.11
CA ARG A 363 -5.57 6.52 -8.46
C ARG A 363 -6.03 6.99 -7.07
N LEU A 364 -7.33 6.89 -6.79
CA LEU A 364 -7.94 7.33 -5.53
C LEU A 364 -8.14 6.21 -4.53
N LEU A 365 -7.76 4.97 -4.84
CA LEU A 365 -8.05 3.79 -4.03
C LEU A 365 -6.82 3.29 -3.29
N PHE A 366 -7.02 2.87 -2.04
CA PHE A 366 -6.07 2.04 -1.31
C PHE A 366 -6.12 0.59 -1.79
N LYS A 367 -5.12 -0.21 -1.44
CA LYS A 367 -4.99 -1.60 -1.91
C LYS A 367 -6.15 -2.50 -1.51
N ASP A 368 -6.68 -2.34 -0.31
CA ASP A 368 -7.85 -3.04 0.20
C ASP A 368 -9.13 -2.65 -0.55
N GLU A 369 -9.31 -1.35 -0.85
CA GLU A 369 -10.40 -0.85 -1.69
C GLU A 369 -10.31 -1.39 -3.13
N VAL A 370 -9.10 -1.49 -3.69
CA VAL A 370 -8.86 -2.10 -5.01
C VAL A 370 -9.28 -3.57 -5.01
N ARG A 371 -8.94 -4.33 -3.97
CA ARG A 371 -9.35 -5.72 -3.82
C ARG A 371 -10.86 -5.85 -3.72
N GLU A 372 -11.52 -5.05 -2.87
CA GLU A 372 -12.98 -5.03 -2.77
C GLU A 372 -13.63 -4.71 -4.12
N LEU A 373 -13.11 -3.70 -4.84
CA LEU A 373 -13.59 -3.36 -6.18
C LEU A 373 -13.41 -4.52 -7.15
N GLY A 374 -12.30 -5.22 -7.12
CA GLY A 374 -12.02 -6.38 -7.96
C GLY A 374 -13.05 -7.49 -7.79
N LEU A 375 -13.39 -7.82 -6.53
CA LEU A 375 -14.45 -8.79 -6.21
C LEU A 375 -15.82 -8.34 -6.76
N ARG A 376 -16.16 -7.07 -6.57
CA ARG A 376 -17.41 -6.49 -7.09
C ARG A 376 -17.48 -6.44 -8.62
N LEU A 377 -16.35 -6.37 -9.28
CA LEU A 377 -16.21 -6.48 -10.74
C LEU A 377 -16.25 -7.94 -11.22
N GLY A 378 -16.39 -8.92 -10.31
CA GLY A 378 -16.47 -10.34 -10.64
C GLY A 378 -15.14 -10.96 -11.08
N LEU A 379 -14.02 -10.44 -10.62
CA LEU A 379 -12.72 -11.12 -10.75
C LEU A 379 -12.64 -12.28 -9.75
N PRO A 380 -11.96 -13.39 -10.11
CA PRO A 380 -11.76 -14.51 -9.19
C PRO A 380 -11.05 -14.06 -7.90
N GLU A 381 -11.50 -14.56 -6.75
CA GLU A 381 -10.88 -14.27 -5.45
C GLU A 381 -9.40 -14.65 -5.42
N SER A 382 -9.02 -15.77 -6.04
CA SER A 382 -7.64 -16.22 -6.18
C SER A 382 -6.74 -15.22 -6.91
N LEU A 383 -7.29 -14.39 -7.80
CA LEU A 383 -6.56 -13.32 -8.48
C LEU A 383 -6.50 -12.05 -7.62
N VAL A 384 -7.61 -11.67 -6.98
CA VAL A 384 -7.75 -10.41 -6.25
C VAL A 384 -7.06 -10.45 -4.89
N MET A 385 -7.16 -11.59 -4.18
CA MET A 385 -6.63 -11.75 -2.83
C MET A 385 -5.20 -12.29 -2.79
N ARG A 386 -4.61 -12.56 -3.95
CA ARG A 386 -3.24 -13.06 -4.00
C ARG A 386 -2.25 -12.10 -3.35
N GLN A 387 -1.21 -12.70 -2.75
CA GLN A 387 -0.11 -11.96 -2.16
C GLN A 387 0.66 -11.12 -3.20
N PRO A 388 1.38 -10.07 -2.79
CA PRO A 388 2.24 -9.28 -3.68
C PRO A 388 3.21 -10.19 -4.45
N PHE A 389 3.43 -9.86 -5.73
CA PHE A 389 4.43 -10.50 -6.55
C PHE A 389 5.29 -9.40 -7.19
N PRO A 390 6.61 -9.49 -7.09
CA PRO A 390 7.50 -8.44 -7.56
C PRO A 390 7.47 -8.31 -9.09
N GLY A 391 7.66 -7.10 -9.60
CA GLY A 391 7.70 -6.84 -11.05
C GLY A 391 8.71 -7.72 -11.82
N PRO A 392 9.94 -7.95 -11.31
CA PRO A 392 10.90 -8.86 -11.93
C PRO A 392 10.51 -10.35 -11.84
N GLY A 393 9.41 -10.70 -11.22
CA GLY A 393 8.93 -12.06 -11.09
C GLY A 393 9.88 -12.96 -10.29
N LEU A 394 9.98 -14.22 -10.70
CA LEU A 394 10.83 -15.21 -10.05
C LEU A 394 12.34 -14.96 -10.21
N ALA A 395 12.75 -14.02 -11.09
CA ALA A 395 14.17 -13.74 -11.31
C ALA A 395 14.90 -13.28 -10.04
N ILE A 396 14.21 -12.54 -9.14
CA ILE A 396 14.78 -12.05 -7.88
C ILE A 396 14.60 -13.05 -6.71
N ARG A 397 14.08 -14.22 -7.00
CA ARG A 397 14.00 -15.38 -6.09
C ARG A 397 14.94 -16.50 -6.50
N ILE A 398 15.77 -16.28 -7.53
CA ILE A 398 16.86 -17.13 -7.92
C ILE A 398 18.16 -16.39 -7.66
N ILE A 399 18.92 -16.81 -6.64
CA ILE A 399 20.22 -16.21 -6.35
C ILE A 399 21.19 -16.59 -7.47
N GLY A 400 21.83 -15.57 -8.06
CA GLY A 400 22.73 -15.73 -9.21
C GLY A 400 22.00 -15.78 -10.56
N GLU A 401 22.57 -16.46 -11.56
CA GLU A 401 22.04 -16.50 -12.92
C GLU A 401 20.69 -17.21 -13.00
N VAL A 402 19.78 -16.64 -13.81
CA VAL A 402 18.46 -17.22 -14.10
C VAL A 402 18.55 -18.12 -15.33
N THR A 403 18.17 -19.40 -15.16
CA THR A 403 18.11 -20.37 -16.26
C THR A 403 16.72 -21.05 -16.31
N PRO A 404 16.32 -21.63 -17.46
CA PRO A 404 15.07 -22.36 -17.55
C PRO A 404 14.92 -23.45 -16.47
N GLU A 405 15.98 -24.24 -16.25
CA GLU A 405 15.99 -25.35 -15.28
C GLU A 405 15.77 -24.84 -13.85
N LYS A 406 16.45 -23.74 -13.48
CA LYS A 406 16.29 -23.10 -12.17
C LYS A 406 14.88 -22.54 -11.98
N LEU A 407 14.28 -21.99 -13.04
CA LEU A 407 12.90 -21.49 -13.00
C LEU A 407 11.91 -22.64 -12.79
N ASP A 408 12.09 -23.78 -13.45
CA ASP A 408 11.19 -24.94 -13.32
C ASP A 408 11.26 -25.54 -11.91
N ILE A 409 12.48 -25.64 -11.34
CA ILE A 409 12.67 -26.03 -9.95
C ILE A 409 11.94 -25.07 -9.01
N LEU A 410 12.16 -23.77 -9.19
CA LEU A 410 11.59 -22.75 -8.31
C LEU A 410 10.06 -22.70 -8.43
N ARG A 411 9.50 -22.75 -9.64
CA ARG A 411 8.04 -22.79 -9.86
C ARG A 411 7.37 -23.96 -9.14
N SER A 412 7.98 -25.14 -9.26
CA SER A 412 7.45 -26.35 -8.61
C SER A 412 7.54 -26.25 -7.09
N ALA A 413 8.66 -25.82 -6.55
CA ALA A 413 8.84 -25.65 -5.11
C ALA A 413 7.91 -24.56 -4.53
N ASP A 414 7.75 -23.41 -5.21
CA ASP A 414 6.84 -22.34 -4.82
C ASP A 414 5.37 -22.80 -4.84
N ALA A 415 4.98 -23.56 -5.86
CA ALA A 415 3.63 -24.13 -5.97
C ALA A 415 3.33 -25.05 -4.79
N ILE A 416 4.22 -25.99 -4.46
CA ILE A 416 4.07 -26.92 -3.32
C ILE A 416 3.92 -26.13 -2.01
N PHE A 417 4.77 -25.12 -1.77
CA PHE A 417 4.71 -24.34 -0.55
C PHE A 417 3.38 -23.58 -0.42
N ARG A 418 2.91 -22.98 -1.50
CA ARG A 418 1.63 -22.27 -1.54
C ARG A 418 0.43 -23.20 -1.32
N GLU A 419 0.44 -24.36 -1.93
CA GLU A 419 -0.60 -25.40 -1.76
C GLU A 419 -0.70 -25.88 -0.31
N GLU A 420 0.43 -26.17 0.33
CA GLU A 420 0.42 -26.64 1.71
C GLU A 420 0.01 -25.52 2.69
N LEU A 421 0.43 -24.27 2.49
CA LEU A 421 -0.08 -23.14 3.28
C LEU A 421 -1.60 -22.99 3.16
N GLN A 422 -2.15 -23.15 1.96
CA GLN A 422 -3.59 -23.10 1.72
C GLN A 422 -4.29 -24.27 2.43
N ARG A 423 -3.74 -25.48 2.34
CA ARG A 423 -4.29 -26.67 3.00
C ARG A 423 -4.34 -26.54 4.52
N PHE A 424 -3.34 -25.88 5.11
CA PHE A 424 -3.29 -25.60 6.55
C PHE A 424 -4.11 -24.37 6.96
N GLY A 425 -4.74 -23.66 6.04
CA GLY A 425 -5.53 -22.45 6.32
C GLY A 425 -4.70 -21.26 6.78
N LEU A 426 -3.41 -21.20 6.42
CA LEU A 426 -2.45 -20.19 6.90
C LEU A 426 -2.16 -19.07 5.89
N THR A 427 -2.84 -19.04 4.74
CA THR A 427 -2.64 -18.03 3.70
C THR A 427 -2.92 -16.60 4.17
N GLU A 428 -3.91 -16.42 5.04
CA GLU A 428 -4.28 -15.10 5.57
C GLU A 428 -3.41 -14.65 6.75
N SER A 429 -2.78 -15.61 7.45
CA SER A 429 -1.89 -15.31 8.58
C SER A 429 -0.50 -14.85 8.15
N CYS A 430 -0.14 -15.03 6.87
CA CYS A 430 1.13 -14.59 6.30
C CYS A 430 0.91 -13.45 5.32
N SER A 431 1.62 -12.33 5.50
CA SER A 431 1.55 -11.17 4.60
C SER A 431 2.22 -11.45 3.25
N GLN A 432 3.31 -12.23 3.27
CA GLN A 432 3.98 -12.73 2.07
C GLN A 432 4.69 -14.05 2.36
N TYR A 433 4.67 -14.97 1.39
CA TYR A 433 5.34 -16.26 1.48
C TYR A 433 5.73 -16.76 0.09
N PHE A 434 6.88 -17.40 -0.03
CA PHE A 434 7.42 -17.91 -1.29
C PHE A 434 8.58 -18.86 -1.07
N ALA A 435 8.94 -19.60 -2.12
CA ALA A 435 10.21 -20.31 -2.23
C ALA A 435 11.25 -19.45 -2.95
N ALA A 436 12.50 -19.57 -2.59
CA ALA A 436 13.65 -19.00 -3.29
C ALA A 436 14.68 -20.09 -3.58
N LEU A 437 15.28 -20.06 -4.76
CA LEU A 437 16.34 -20.99 -5.13
C LEU A 437 17.67 -20.38 -4.76
N THR A 438 18.35 -21.01 -3.82
CA THR A 438 19.71 -20.62 -3.41
C THR A 438 20.72 -21.07 -4.46
N ASN A 439 21.90 -20.45 -4.47
CA ASN A 439 23.01 -20.95 -5.32
C ASN A 439 23.82 -22.06 -4.61
N MET A 440 23.28 -22.60 -3.52
CA MET A 440 23.91 -23.63 -2.71
C MET A 440 23.58 -25.01 -3.28
N HIS A 441 24.60 -25.84 -3.43
CA HIS A 441 24.48 -27.26 -3.72
C HIS A 441 24.99 -28.07 -2.53
N SER A 442 24.37 -29.19 -2.25
CA SER A 442 24.76 -30.05 -1.15
C SER A 442 24.72 -31.53 -1.53
N VAL A 443 25.50 -32.31 -0.81
CA VAL A 443 25.45 -33.78 -0.94
C VAL A 443 24.17 -34.30 -0.29
N GLY A 444 23.43 -35.10 -1.01
CA GLY A 444 22.28 -35.86 -0.55
C GLY A 444 22.46 -37.35 -0.77
N VAL A 445 21.63 -38.15 -0.14
CA VAL A 445 21.51 -39.58 -0.37
C VAL A 445 20.06 -39.84 -0.75
N MET A 446 19.84 -40.29 -1.98
CA MET A 446 18.52 -40.64 -2.48
C MET A 446 18.53 -42.10 -2.92
N GLY A 447 17.91 -42.97 -2.12
CA GLY A 447 18.07 -44.40 -2.24
C GLY A 447 19.54 -44.80 -1.97
N ASP A 448 20.14 -45.59 -2.87
CA ASP A 448 21.53 -46.05 -2.75
C ASP A 448 22.55 -45.14 -3.45
N ALA A 449 22.10 -44.03 -4.03
CA ALA A 449 22.96 -43.13 -4.79
C ALA A 449 23.22 -41.77 -4.04
N ARG A 450 24.43 -41.26 -4.18
CA ARG A 450 24.73 -39.89 -3.76
C ARG A 450 24.24 -38.92 -4.83
N SER A 451 23.58 -37.86 -4.40
CA SER A 451 23.20 -36.71 -5.24
C SER A 451 24.01 -35.46 -4.84
N TYR A 452 24.12 -34.51 -5.77
CA TYR A 452 24.69 -33.18 -5.51
C TYR A 452 23.78 -32.13 -6.14
N ASP A 453 22.76 -31.74 -5.38
CA ASP A 453 21.61 -31.00 -5.87
C ASP A 453 21.42 -29.67 -5.15
N CYS A 454 20.50 -28.84 -5.65
CA CYS A 454 20.21 -27.52 -5.13
C CYS A 454 19.53 -27.55 -3.76
N ALA A 455 19.67 -26.44 -3.04
CA ALA A 455 18.91 -26.15 -1.85
C ALA A 455 17.87 -25.06 -2.12
N VAL A 456 16.65 -25.27 -1.64
CA VAL A 456 15.53 -24.32 -1.67
C VAL A 456 15.36 -23.68 -0.30
N ALA A 457 15.20 -22.36 -0.26
CA ALA A 457 14.82 -21.63 0.93
C ALA A 457 13.32 -21.28 0.87
N LEU A 458 12.63 -21.52 1.97
CA LEU A 458 11.25 -21.08 2.19
C LEU A 458 11.27 -19.82 3.04
N ARG A 459 10.49 -18.83 2.65
CA ARG A 459 10.31 -17.60 3.40
C ARG A 459 8.83 -17.30 3.57
N ALA A 460 8.42 -17.04 4.80
CA ALA A 460 7.10 -16.50 5.12
C ALA A 460 7.25 -15.41 6.16
N VAL A 461 6.57 -14.29 5.97
CA VAL A 461 6.65 -13.12 6.85
C VAL A 461 5.28 -12.59 7.21
N THR A 462 5.20 -12.01 8.40
CA THR A 462 4.08 -11.20 8.88
C THR A 462 4.50 -9.75 8.96
N THR A 463 3.68 -8.85 8.43
CA THR A 463 3.95 -7.41 8.43
C THR A 463 2.65 -6.64 8.26
N GLU A 464 2.64 -5.39 8.71
CA GLU A 464 1.50 -4.48 8.50
C GLU A 464 1.77 -3.48 7.37
N ASP A 465 3.02 -3.04 7.21
CA ASP A 465 3.41 -1.92 6.35
C ASP A 465 4.58 -2.23 5.40
N PHE A 466 5.16 -3.42 5.46
CA PHE A 466 6.37 -3.83 4.75
C PHE A 466 7.64 -3.01 5.05
N MET A 467 7.58 -2.03 5.96
CA MET A 467 8.76 -1.34 6.46
C MET A 467 9.52 -2.24 7.44
N THR A 468 8.79 -2.87 8.35
CA THR A 468 9.28 -3.92 9.24
C THR A 468 8.52 -5.21 8.98
N ALA A 469 9.18 -6.35 9.14
CA ALA A 469 8.54 -7.65 9.01
C ALA A 469 9.19 -8.66 9.97
N ASP A 470 8.37 -9.52 10.55
CA ASP A 470 8.84 -10.66 11.32
C ASP A 470 8.61 -11.94 10.51
N TRP A 471 9.41 -12.99 10.77
CA TRP A 471 9.20 -14.26 10.13
C TRP A 471 7.94 -14.95 10.71
N ALA A 472 7.15 -15.59 9.88
CA ALA A 472 5.94 -16.31 10.31
C ALA A 472 6.32 -17.60 11.04
N ARG A 473 5.72 -17.87 12.23
CA ARG A 473 5.96 -19.09 13.00
C ARG A 473 5.06 -20.21 12.43
N LEU A 474 5.50 -20.80 11.32
CA LEU A 474 4.76 -21.88 10.71
C LEU A 474 4.84 -23.17 11.54
N PRO A 475 3.77 -23.99 11.60
CA PRO A 475 3.79 -25.27 12.27
C PRO A 475 4.87 -26.19 11.71
N TYR A 476 5.56 -26.94 12.57
CA TYR A 476 6.58 -27.90 12.14
C TYR A 476 6.02 -28.97 11.21
N ASP A 477 4.79 -29.43 11.42
CA ASP A 477 4.11 -30.40 10.55
C ASP A 477 3.94 -29.89 9.11
N LEU A 478 3.69 -28.58 8.95
CA LEU A 478 3.64 -27.95 7.64
C LEU A 478 5.03 -27.94 7.00
N LEU A 479 6.06 -27.51 7.76
CA LEU A 479 7.44 -27.43 7.26
C LEU A 479 7.98 -28.82 6.87
N ASP A 480 7.70 -29.83 7.69
CA ASP A 480 8.05 -31.24 7.40
C ASP A 480 7.38 -31.69 6.10
N ARG A 481 6.08 -31.47 5.97
CA ARG A 481 5.31 -31.86 4.79
C ARG A 481 5.80 -31.15 3.52
N VAL A 482 6.01 -29.82 3.59
CA VAL A 482 6.55 -29.03 2.45
C VAL A 482 7.92 -29.55 2.04
N SER A 483 8.81 -29.76 3.02
CA SER A 483 10.16 -30.29 2.78
C SER A 483 10.12 -31.66 2.10
N ASN A 484 9.33 -32.59 2.65
CA ASN A 484 9.17 -33.93 2.09
C ASN A 484 8.61 -33.89 0.65
N ARG A 485 7.60 -33.06 0.39
CA ARG A 485 7.03 -32.90 -0.96
C ARG A 485 8.06 -32.33 -1.93
N ILE A 486 8.74 -31.23 -1.56
CA ILE A 486 9.73 -30.60 -2.44
C ILE A 486 10.83 -31.59 -2.82
N VAL A 487 11.42 -32.30 -1.86
CA VAL A 487 12.51 -33.24 -2.12
C VAL A 487 12.05 -34.44 -2.99
N ASN A 488 10.80 -34.89 -2.85
CA ASN A 488 10.30 -36.03 -3.60
C ASN A 488 9.68 -35.67 -4.96
N GLU A 489 9.09 -34.47 -5.09
CA GLU A 489 8.33 -34.07 -6.27
C GLU A 489 9.14 -33.13 -7.21
N VAL A 490 10.19 -32.47 -6.71
CA VAL A 490 10.98 -31.51 -7.49
C VAL A 490 12.38 -32.07 -7.79
N PRO A 491 12.65 -32.53 -9.02
CA PRO A 491 13.97 -33.04 -9.39
C PRO A 491 15.07 -31.99 -9.21
N GLY A 492 16.24 -32.39 -8.72
CA GLY A 492 17.39 -31.50 -8.54
C GLY A 492 17.38 -30.72 -7.21
N VAL A 493 16.51 -31.08 -6.26
CA VAL A 493 16.46 -30.52 -4.92
C VAL A 493 16.64 -31.62 -3.87
N ASN A 494 17.63 -31.48 -3.00
CA ASN A 494 17.86 -32.42 -1.90
C ASN A 494 17.87 -31.75 -0.52
N ARG A 495 17.60 -30.46 -0.44
CA ARG A 495 17.60 -29.71 0.83
C ARG A 495 16.63 -28.53 0.84
N VAL A 496 15.94 -28.36 1.96
CA VAL A 496 15.01 -27.26 2.18
C VAL A 496 15.42 -26.51 3.47
N PHE A 497 15.43 -25.17 3.42
CA PHE A 497 15.66 -24.30 4.56
C PHE A 497 14.41 -23.47 4.84
N TYR A 498 14.24 -23.03 6.08
CA TYR A 498 13.26 -22.02 6.44
C TYR A 498 13.98 -20.78 6.98
N ASP A 499 13.76 -19.61 6.36
CA ASP A 499 14.39 -18.36 6.75
C ASP A 499 13.65 -17.71 7.91
N VAL A 500 14.33 -17.60 9.05
CA VAL A 500 13.83 -17.06 10.33
C VAL A 500 14.33 -15.64 10.61
N THR A 501 14.77 -14.92 9.59
CA THR A 501 15.34 -13.58 9.75
C THR A 501 14.28 -12.50 9.63
N ALA A 502 14.22 -11.57 10.59
CA ALA A 502 13.34 -10.41 10.57
C ALA A 502 13.84 -9.31 9.61
N LYS A 503 12.96 -8.39 9.22
CA LYS A 503 13.30 -7.15 8.54
C LYS A 503 13.09 -5.97 9.49
N PRO A 504 14.11 -5.15 9.81
CA PRO A 504 15.53 -5.38 9.52
C PRO A 504 16.12 -6.55 10.31
N PRO A 505 17.34 -7.08 10.02
CA PRO A 505 18.29 -6.61 9.03
C PRO A 505 18.07 -7.16 7.60
N ALA A 506 17.34 -8.26 7.44
CA ALA A 506 17.04 -8.79 6.11
C ALA A 506 15.98 -7.96 5.37
N THR A 507 15.84 -8.20 4.08
CA THR A 507 14.70 -7.74 3.26
C THR A 507 13.60 -8.81 3.23
N VAL A 508 12.45 -8.52 2.64
CA VAL A 508 11.41 -9.55 2.42
C VAL A 508 11.81 -10.45 1.27
N GLU A 509 12.11 -9.88 0.10
CA GLU A 509 12.64 -10.61 -1.05
C GLU A 509 14.14 -10.89 -0.88
N TYR A 510 14.68 -11.89 -1.61
CA TYR A 510 16.09 -12.28 -1.51
C TYR A 510 17.03 -11.42 -2.36
N GLU A 511 16.55 -10.92 -3.50
CA GLU A 511 17.28 -10.02 -4.41
C GLU A 511 16.47 -8.77 -4.80
#